data_1d44486a48a4e2ec7c51354d02fbb559
#
_entry.id   1d44486a48a4e2ec7c51354d02fbb559
#
_cell.length_a   1.000
_cell.length_b   1.000
_cell.length_c   1.000
_cell.angle_alpha   90.00
_cell.angle_beta   90.00
_cell.angle_gamma   90.00
#
_symmetry.space_group_name_H-M   'P 1'
#
loop_
_entity.id
_entity.type
_entity.pdbx_description
1 polymer ?
#
loop_
_entity_poly.entity_id
_entity_poly.type
_entity_poly.pdbx_seq_one_letter_code
_entity_poly.pdbx_strand_id
1 'polypeptide(L)'
;MKLQELKAPALESLQNIPGSLVIDGTLIPVWNWSSQGSTLFSGKHKRTGYNHQVICTLGGKLLAITDPVPGAKHDVYAYRFHRLERFLNETTLADKGYIGLGLLTPAQRKPGVRMRAAVKENNRQIIRLRSVVERVIVQVKTWGVCILVFGGCCVLMRGCFWWCGR
;
A
#
# COMPACT_ATOMS: atom_id res chain seq x y z
N MET A 1 -6.63 4.80 -31.13
CA MET A 1 -5.72 5.18 -30.03
C MET A 1 -5.36 3.87 -29.31
N LYS A 2 -4.15 3.33 -29.50
CA LYS A 2 -3.72 2.09 -28.82
C LYS A 2 -3.53 2.41 -27.34
N LEU A 3 -4.36 1.81 -26.49
CA LEU A 3 -4.11 1.77 -25.04
C LEU A 3 -2.77 1.06 -24.84
N GLN A 4 -1.73 1.82 -24.50
CA GLN A 4 -0.49 1.25 -24.00
C GLN A 4 -0.84 0.42 -22.77
N GLU A 5 -0.45 -0.85 -22.78
CA GLU A 5 -0.55 -1.73 -21.62
C GLU A 5 0.21 -1.04 -20.46
N LEU A 6 -0.54 -0.51 -19.51
CA LEU A 6 -0.02 -0.06 -18.24
C LEU A 6 0.34 -1.33 -17.43
N LYS A 7 1.45 -1.95 -17.78
CA LYS A 7 2.08 -2.94 -16.90
C LYS A 7 2.47 -2.21 -15.63
N ALA A 8 1.89 -2.59 -14.50
CA ALA A 8 2.46 -2.21 -13.22
C ALA A 8 3.96 -2.58 -13.25
N PRO A 9 4.87 -1.67 -13.00
CA PRO A 9 6.28 -1.99 -13.02
C PRO A 9 6.53 -3.15 -12.06
N ALA A 10 7.34 -4.12 -12.49
CA ALA A 10 7.71 -5.23 -11.63
C ALA A 10 8.43 -4.69 -10.38
N LEU A 11 8.24 -5.33 -9.23
CA LEU A 11 8.87 -4.91 -7.96
C LEU A 11 10.39 -4.76 -8.10
N GLU A 12 11.01 -5.56 -8.97
CA GLU A 12 12.44 -5.51 -9.27
C GLU A 12 12.90 -4.14 -9.79
N SER A 13 12.04 -3.40 -10.48
CA SER A 13 12.38 -2.06 -10.97
C SER A 13 12.51 -1.00 -9.87
N LEU A 14 12.04 -1.29 -8.66
CA LEU A 14 12.11 -0.37 -7.52
C LEU A 14 13.55 -0.16 -7.01
N GLN A 15 14.42 -1.15 -7.16
CA GLN A 15 15.81 -1.10 -6.64
C GLN A 15 16.64 0.03 -7.26
N ASN A 16 16.33 0.45 -8.48
CA ASN A 16 17.09 1.44 -9.23
C ASN A 16 16.45 2.84 -9.26
N ILE A 17 15.40 3.07 -8.44
CA ILE A 17 14.74 4.36 -8.41
C ILE A 17 15.48 5.28 -7.45
N PRO A 18 16.02 6.40 -7.94
CA PRO A 18 16.70 7.37 -7.08
C PRO A 18 15.71 8.08 -6.15
N GLY A 19 16.16 8.33 -4.93
CA GLY A 19 15.39 9.11 -3.94
C GLY A 19 14.57 8.25 -2.97
N SER A 20 13.89 8.91 -2.07
CA SER A 20 13.07 8.26 -1.05
C SER A 20 11.72 7.84 -1.62
N LEU A 21 11.31 6.64 -1.27
CA LEU A 21 10.00 6.09 -1.62
C LEU A 21 9.02 6.25 -0.45
N VAL A 22 7.75 6.05 -0.73
CA VAL A 22 6.70 6.02 0.30
C VAL A 22 5.90 4.74 0.11
N ILE A 23 5.67 4.01 1.20
CA ILE A 23 4.82 2.82 1.22
C ILE A 23 3.66 2.98 2.19
N ASP A 24 2.50 2.48 1.82
CA ASP A 24 1.35 2.35 2.71
C ASP A 24 0.44 1.19 2.31
N GLY A 25 -0.23 0.59 3.29
CA GLY A 25 -1.21 -0.46 3.09
C GLY A 25 -2.60 0.10 2.78
N THR A 26 -3.32 -0.54 1.88
CA THR A 26 -4.69 -0.16 1.58
C THR A 26 -5.59 -1.37 1.44
N LEU A 27 -6.81 -1.29 1.98
CA LEU A 27 -7.83 -2.29 1.78
C LEU A 27 -8.66 -1.94 0.53
N ILE A 28 -8.76 -2.91 -0.39
CA ILE A 28 -9.68 -2.87 -1.51
C ILE A 28 -10.86 -3.76 -1.15
N PRO A 29 -12.07 -3.20 -0.94
CA PRO A 29 -13.22 -3.97 -0.53
C PRO A 29 -13.70 -4.89 -1.65
N VAL A 30 -14.24 -6.05 -1.28
CA VAL A 30 -14.92 -6.95 -2.21
C VAL A 30 -16.41 -6.66 -2.22
N TRP A 31 -17.04 -6.85 -3.38
CA TRP A 31 -18.47 -6.56 -3.56
C TRP A 31 -19.36 -7.65 -2.94
N ASN A 32 -18.96 -8.92 -3.03
CA ASN A 32 -19.79 -10.03 -2.53
C ASN A 32 -19.34 -10.49 -1.14
N TRP A 33 -20.17 -10.28 -0.14
CA TRP A 33 -19.86 -10.49 1.27
C TRP A 33 -20.24 -11.88 1.78
N SER A 34 -21.10 -12.59 1.04
CA SER A 34 -21.80 -13.76 1.57
C SER A 34 -21.01 -15.07 1.54
N SER A 35 -19.90 -15.15 0.81
CA SER A 35 -19.19 -16.41 0.59
C SER A 35 -17.75 -16.49 1.11
N GLN A 36 -17.21 -15.42 1.70
CA GLN A 36 -15.74 -15.33 1.86
C GLN A 36 -15.21 -15.42 3.29
N GLY A 37 -16.03 -15.73 4.26
CA GLY A 37 -15.59 -16.00 5.64
C GLY A 37 -14.86 -14.86 6.34
N SER A 38 -14.40 -15.13 7.56
CA SER A 38 -13.69 -14.16 8.42
C SER A 38 -12.28 -13.78 7.95
N THR A 39 -11.69 -14.56 7.05
CA THR A 39 -10.30 -14.36 6.59
C THR A 39 -10.08 -13.06 5.83
N LEU A 40 -11.11 -12.56 5.15
CA LEU A 40 -11.05 -11.31 4.40
C LEU A 40 -11.50 -10.10 5.21
N PHE A 41 -12.04 -10.29 6.41
CA PHE A 41 -12.55 -9.18 7.22
C PHE A 41 -11.40 -8.43 7.89
N SER A 42 -11.25 -7.16 7.53
CA SER A 42 -10.29 -6.26 8.16
C SER A 42 -10.86 -5.64 9.43
N GLY A 43 -10.32 -6.00 10.58
CA GLY A 43 -10.67 -5.39 11.86
C GLY A 43 -10.37 -3.88 11.92
N LYS A 44 -9.34 -3.42 11.21
CA LYS A 44 -8.94 -2.01 11.08
C LYS A 44 -9.98 -1.21 10.28
N HIS A 45 -10.41 -1.73 9.14
CA HIS A 45 -11.30 -1.03 8.21
C HIS A 45 -12.78 -1.38 8.39
N LYS A 46 -13.12 -2.37 9.26
CA LYS A 46 -14.47 -2.88 9.47
C LYS A 46 -15.19 -3.28 8.16
N ARG A 47 -14.41 -3.80 7.22
CA ARG A 47 -14.89 -4.21 5.88
C ARG A 47 -14.15 -5.46 5.42
N THR A 48 -14.81 -6.24 4.56
CA THR A 48 -14.24 -7.39 3.88
C THR A 48 -13.54 -6.94 2.62
N GLY A 49 -12.32 -7.43 2.40
CA GLY A 49 -11.53 -7.03 1.23
C GLY A 49 -10.14 -7.63 1.23
N TYR A 50 -9.32 -7.16 0.31
CA TYR A 50 -7.92 -7.53 0.18
C TYR A 50 -7.01 -6.36 0.54
N ASN A 51 -5.94 -6.67 1.27
CA ASN A 51 -4.90 -5.70 1.60
C ASN A 51 -3.83 -5.71 0.50
N HIS A 52 -3.51 -4.53 0.00
CA HIS A 52 -2.44 -4.27 -0.97
C HIS A 52 -1.46 -3.26 -0.40
N GLN A 53 -0.19 -3.40 -0.77
CA GLN A 53 0.81 -2.38 -0.48
C GLN A 53 0.97 -1.49 -1.72
N VAL A 54 0.91 -0.19 -1.52
CA VAL A 54 1.08 0.83 -2.56
C VAL A 54 2.41 1.51 -2.35
N ILE A 55 3.23 1.56 -3.38
CA ILE A 55 4.56 2.17 -3.35
C ILE A 55 4.59 3.30 -4.38
N CYS A 56 5.00 4.48 -3.94
CA CYS A 56 5.10 5.65 -4.80
C CYS A 56 6.35 6.49 -4.48
N THR A 57 6.69 7.41 -5.38
CA THR A 57 7.71 8.43 -5.12
C THR A 57 7.15 9.55 -4.24
N LEU A 58 8.03 10.38 -3.66
CA LEU A 58 7.64 11.62 -2.97
C LEU A 58 6.89 12.61 -3.88
N GLY A 59 7.08 12.53 -5.18
CA GLY A 59 6.33 13.33 -6.17
C GLY A 59 4.91 12.80 -6.47
N GLY A 60 4.52 11.65 -5.89
CA GLY A 60 3.19 11.06 -6.11
C GLY A 60 3.08 10.18 -7.35
N LYS A 61 4.19 9.81 -7.98
CA LYS A 61 4.18 8.84 -9.07
C LYS A 61 4.01 7.44 -8.49
N LEU A 62 2.93 6.75 -8.86
CA LEU A 62 2.71 5.34 -8.53
C LEU A 62 3.81 4.49 -9.16
N LEU A 63 4.46 3.66 -8.37
CA LEU A 63 5.53 2.77 -8.81
C LEU A 63 5.10 1.30 -8.82
N ALA A 64 4.44 0.86 -7.75
CA ALA A 64 3.97 -0.51 -7.66
C ALA A 64 2.75 -0.63 -6.75
N ILE A 65 1.95 -1.65 -7.04
CA ILE A 65 0.91 -2.18 -6.16
C ILE A 65 1.18 -3.67 -6.03
N THR A 66 1.23 -4.19 -4.80
CA THR A 66 1.47 -5.62 -4.58
C THR A 66 0.23 -6.46 -4.94
N ASP A 67 0.45 -7.74 -5.16
CA ASP A 67 -0.63 -8.71 -5.24
C ASP A 67 -1.45 -8.71 -3.92
N PRO A 68 -2.71 -9.14 -3.96
CA PRO A 68 -3.60 -9.11 -2.82
C PRO A 68 -3.19 -10.10 -1.73
N VAL A 69 -3.34 -9.68 -0.48
CA VAL A 69 -3.36 -10.59 0.68
C VAL A 69 -4.70 -10.46 1.40
N PRO A 70 -5.15 -11.48 2.15
CA PRO A 70 -6.42 -11.42 2.88
C PRO A 70 -6.49 -10.20 3.80
N GLY A 71 -7.62 -9.49 3.81
CA GLY A 71 -7.80 -8.25 4.55
C GLY A 71 -7.70 -8.37 6.07
N ALA A 72 -7.84 -9.58 6.63
CA ALA A 72 -7.55 -9.85 8.04
C ALA A 72 -6.06 -9.74 8.39
N LYS A 73 -5.17 -9.79 7.39
CA LYS A 73 -3.73 -9.70 7.60
C LYS A 73 -3.28 -8.25 7.71
N HIS A 74 -2.38 -7.99 8.67
CA HIS A 74 -1.79 -6.67 8.89
C HIS A 74 -0.77 -6.30 7.80
N ASP A 75 -0.50 -5.01 7.66
CA ASP A 75 0.45 -4.47 6.68
C ASP A 75 1.85 -5.09 6.81
N VAL A 76 2.32 -5.37 8.02
CA VAL A 76 3.58 -6.08 8.29
C VAL A 76 3.61 -7.47 7.67
N TYR A 77 2.48 -8.19 7.75
CA TYR A 77 2.38 -9.50 7.09
C TYR A 77 2.49 -9.36 5.58
N ALA A 78 1.75 -8.43 4.98
CA ALA A 78 1.79 -8.18 3.54
C ALA A 78 3.21 -7.77 3.08
N TYR A 79 3.88 -6.91 3.84
CA TYR A 79 5.26 -6.50 3.60
C TYR A 79 6.22 -7.70 3.52
N ARG A 80 6.17 -8.59 4.53
CA ARG A 80 7.01 -9.80 4.58
C ARG A 80 6.63 -10.83 3.54
N PHE A 81 5.34 -11.03 3.31
CA PHE A 81 4.82 -11.98 2.31
C PHE A 81 5.34 -11.66 0.91
N HIS A 82 5.37 -10.38 0.54
CA HIS A 82 5.89 -9.91 -0.74
C HIS A 82 7.40 -9.68 -0.73
N ARG A 83 8.09 -9.97 0.38
CA ARG A 83 9.54 -9.78 0.55
C ARG A 83 10.01 -8.38 0.16
N LEU A 84 9.24 -7.36 0.55
CA LEU A 84 9.49 -5.97 0.16
C LEU A 84 10.79 -5.42 0.75
N GLU A 85 11.35 -6.06 1.77
CA GLU A 85 12.69 -5.76 2.31
C GLU A 85 13.82 -5.88 1.29
N ARG A 86 13.59 -6.60 0.17
CA ARG A 86 14.56 -6.72 -0.92
C ARG A 86 14.60 -5.50 -1.83
N PHE A 87 13.54 -4.70 -1.83
CA PHE A 87 13.32 -3.62 -2.78
C PHE A 87 13.27 -2.25 -2.10
N LEU A 88 13.01 -2.21 -0.82
CA LEU A 88 12.86 -1.00 -0.04
C LEU A 88 13.99 -0.89 1.00
N ASN A 89 14.40 0.32 1.29
CA ASN A 89 15.52 0.62 2.17
C ASN A 89 15.10 1.57 3.32
N GLU A 90 16.06 1.89 4.18
CA GLU A 90 15.88 2.76 5.34
C GLU A 90 15.44 4.20 5.01
N THR A 91 15.57 4.63 3.75
CA THR A 91 15.09 5.95 3.30
C THR A 91 13.62 5.92 2.88
N THR A 92 13.00 4.74 2.81
CA THR A 92 11.59 4.58 2.46
C THR A 92 10.69 4.97 3.62
N LEU A 93 9.81 5.94 3.40
CA LEU A 93 8.87 6.41 4.41
C LEU A 93 7.69 5.44 4.55
N ALA A 94 7.36 5.12 5.80
CA ALA A 94 6.25 4.23 6.13
C ALA A 94 5.49 4.70 7.37
N ASP A 95 4.30 4.13 7.62
CA ASP A 95 3.52 4.40 8.83
C ASP A 95 4.12 3.71 10.06
N LYS A 96 3.62 4.09 11.23
CA LYS A 96 3.95 3.45 12.52
C LYS A 96 3.71 1.94 12.53
N GLY A 97 2.79 1.47 11.69
CA GLY A 97 2.54 0.04 11.52
C GLY A 97 3.74 -0.76 11.00
N TYR A 98 4.72 -0.10 10.39
CA TYR A 98 5.92 -0.73 9.81
C TYR A 98 7.16 -0.62 10.70
N ILE A 99 7.01 -0.20 11.97
CA ILE A 99 8.14 -0.10 12.90
C ILE A 99 8.85 -1.45 13.04
N GLY A 100 10.19 -1.42 13.00
CA GLY A 100 11.02 -2.63 13.09
C GLY A 100 11.27 -3.35 11.77
N LEU A 101 10.84 -2.79 10.64
CA LEU A 101 11.08 -3.34 9.31
C LEU A 101 12.22 -2.64 8.53
N GLY A 102 13.02 -1.82 9.21
CA GLY A 102 14.13 -1.10 8.57
C GLY A 102 13.70 0.09 7.71
N LEU A 103 12.48 0.59 7.88
CA LEU A 103 11.93 1.72 7.15
C LEU A 103 11.93 3.00 8.00
N LEU A 104 11.91 4.16 7.35
CA LEU A 104 11.79 5.45 8.02
C LEU A 104 10.36 5.68 8.50
N THR A 105 10.14 5.46 9.80
CA THR A 105 8.82 5.58 10.44
C THR A 105 8.81 6.68 11.51
N PRO A 106 7.64 7.30 11.79
CA PRO A 106 7.52 8.22 12.91
C PRO A 106 7.82 7.52 14.24
N ALA A 107 8.67 8.14 15.05
CA ALA A 107 9.02 7.61 16.39
C ALA A 107 7.78 7.48 17.27
N GLN A 108 7.69 6.37 18.00
CA GLN A 108 6.63 6.15 18.98
C GLN A 108 6.93 6.87 20.30
N ARG A 109 5.87 7.39 20.91
CA ARG A 109 5.95 7.91 22.27
C ARG A 109 6.01 6.74 23.26
N LYS A 110 7.03 6.72 24.12
CA LYS A 110 7.08 5.79 25.25
C LYS A 110 6.06 6.22 26.32
N PRO A 111 5.34 5.29 26.94
CA PRO A 111 4.45 5.59 28.07
C PRO A 111 5.18 6.36 29.16
N GLY A 112 4.56 7.39 29.72
CA GLY A 112 5.15 8.21 30.80
C GLY A 112 6.25 9.20 30.39
N VAL A 113 6.77 9.13 29.15
CA VAL A 113 7.86 10.01 28.70
C VAL A 113 7.34 11.09 27.76
N ARG A 114 7.69 12.36 28.05
CA ARG A 114 7.41 13.48 27.15
C ARG A 114 8.34 13.42 25.95
N MET A 115 7.77 13.40 24.75
CA MET A 115 8.55 13.42 23.51
C MET A 115 9.28 14.76 23.36
N ARG A 116 10.57 14.73 23.03
CA ARG A 116 11.39 15.93 22.79
C ARG A 116 10.85 16.71 21.58
N ALA A 117 11.00 18.04 21.60
CA ALA A 117 10.51 18.93 20.54
C ALA A 117 11.07 18.55 19.14
N ALA A 118 12.37 18.26 19.07
CA ALA A 118 13.01 17.83 17.81
C ALA A 118 12.39 16.54 17.24
N VAL A 119 12.06 15.56 18.10
CA VAL A 119 11.42 14.30 17.65
C VAL A 119 10.00 14.56 17.17
N LYS A 120 9.27 15.47 17.82
CA LYS A 120 7.93 15.85 17.37
C LYS A 120 7.98 16.51 15.99
N GLU A 121 8.94 17.40 15.77
CA GLU A 121 9.11 18.07 14.50
C GLU A 121 9.48 17.08 13.39
N ASN A 122 10.42 16.18 13.66
CA ASN A 122 10.78 15.12 12.74
C ASN A 122 9.57 14.24 12.37
N ASN A 123 8.77 13.84 13.36
CA ASN A 123 7.54 13.10 13.11
C ASN A 123 6.55 13.88 12.24
N ARG A 124 6.41 15.19 12.46
CA ARG A 124 5.54 16.06 11.64
C ARG A 124 6.00 16.08 10.18
N GLN A 125 7.31 16.19 9.94
CA GLN A 125 7.87 16.17 8.60
C GLN A 125 7.64 14.83 7.90
N ILE A 126 7.89 13.70 8.58
CA ILE A 126 7.63 12.36 8.05
C ILE A 126 6.15 12.20 7.67
N ILE A 127 5.22 12.61 8.55
CA ILE A 127 3.78 12.53 8.30
C ILE A 127 3.39 13.39 7.09
N ARG A 128 3.93 14.60 6.99
CA ARG A 128 3.68 15.51 5.86
C ARG A 128 4.14 14.91 4.53
N LEU A 129 5.33 14.34 4.49
CA LEU A 129 5.87 13.70 3.29
C LEU A 129 5.07 12.44 2.92
N ARG A 130 4.62 11.68 3.92
CA ARG A 130 3.79 10.49 3.68
C ARG A 130 2.40 10.80 3.11
N SER A 131 1.84 11.98 3.34
CA SER A 131 0.50 12.33 2.84
C SER A 131 0.35 12.18 1.33
N VAL A 132 1.46 12.12 0.61
CA VAL A 132 1.48 11.88 -0.84
C VAL A 132 0.91 10.50 -1.19
N VAL A 133 1.25 9.45 -0.44
CA VAL A 133 0.75 8.10 -0.74
C VAL A 133 -0.76 7.98 -0.56
N GLU A 134 -1.33 8.72 0.39
CA GLU A 134 -2.78 8.75 0.58
C GLU A 134 -3.51 9.27 -0.66
N ARG A 135 -2.98 10.32 -1.31
CA ARG A 135 -3.51 10.83 -2.58
C ARG A 135 -3.40 9.81 -3.71
N VAL A 136 -2.26 9.11 -3.79
CA VAL A 136 -2.07 8.04 -4.78
C VAL A 136 -3.06 6.90 -4.54
N ILE A 137 -3.28 6.50 -3.29
CA ILE A 137 -4.27 5.48 -2.92
C ILE A 137 -5.68 5.90 -3.33
N VAL A 138 -6.06 7.17 -3.11
CA VAL A 138 -7.35 7.70 -3.56
C VAL A 138 -7.48 7.58 -5.07
N GLN A 139 -6.48 7.98 -5.83
CA GLN A 139 -6.47 7.85 -7.29
C GLN A 139 -6.62 6.38 -7.73
N VAL A 140 -5.85 5.47 -7.16
CA VAL A 140 -5.93 4.01 -7.44
C VAL A 140 -7.36 3.50 -7.19
N LYS A 141 -7.99 3.90 -6.09
CA LYS A 141 -9.36 3.50 -5.77
C LYS A 141 -10.41 4.14 -6.69
N THR A 142 -10.21 5.40 -7.08
CA THR A 142 -11.14 6.16 -7.93
C THR A 142 -11.14 5.64 -9.38
N TRP A 143 -10.02 5.16 -9.88
CA TRP A 143 -9.95 4.60 -11.24
C TRP A 143 -10.80 3.33 -11.42
N GLY A 144 -11.48 2.86 -10.37
CA GLY A 144 -12.48 1.79 -10.43
C GLY A 144 -11.92 0.41 -10.82
N VAL A 145 -10.70 0.36 -11.31
CA VAL A 145 -10.02 -0.87 -11.75
C VAL A 145 -9.94 -1.89 -10.62
N CYS A 146 -9.80 -1.41 -9.40
CA CYS A 146 -9.71 -2.25 -8.21
C CYS A 146 -11.08 -2.54 -7.55
N ILE A 147 -12.11 -1.75 -7.85
CA ILE A 147 -13.44 -1.86 -7.19
C ILE A 147 -14.35 -2.80 -7.98
N LEU A 148 -14.18 -2.85 -9.30
CA LEU A 148 -15.05 -3.63 -10.20
C LEU A 148 -14.59 -5.09 -10.38
N VAL A 149 -13.49 -5.50 -9.78
CA VAL A 149 -13.03 -6.86 -9.91
C VAL A 149 -13.81 -7.77 -8.99
N PHE A 150 -14.91 -8.19 -9.51
CA PHE A 150 -15.48 -9.53 -9.53
C PHE A 150 -15.13 -10.44 -8.34
N GLY A 151 -16.17 -10.83 -7.64
CA GLY A 151 -16.08 -11.96 -6.72
C GLY A 151 -15.44 -13.16 -7.39
N GLY A 152 -14.18 -13.41 -7.07
CA GLY A 152 -13.63 -14.72 -7.29
C GLY A 152 -12.27 -14.88 -7.95
N CYS A 153 -11.65 -13.87 -8.53
CA CYS A 153 -10.35 -14.10 -9.16
C CYS A 153 -9.40 -12.93 -9.07
N CYS A 154 -8.48 -13.01 -8.11
CA CYS A 154 -7.39 -12.03 -7.91
C CYS A 154 -6.27 -12.11 -8.96
N VAL A 155 -6.45 -12.83 -10.04
CA VAL A 155 -5.47 -12.93 -11.14
C VAL A 155 -5.37 -11.64 -11.95
N LEU A 156 -6.19 -10.65 -11.65
CA LEU A 156 -6.52 -9.56 -12.57
C LEU A 156 -5.78 -8.25 -12.38
N MET A 157 -4.93 -8.07 -11.34
CA MET A 157 -4.11 -6.86 -11.30
C MET A 157 -2.98 -6.85 -12.33
N ARG A 158 -2.60 -7.99 -12.90
CA ARG A 158 -1.69 -8.09 -14.04
C ARG A 158 -2.39 -8.01 -15.41
N GLY A 159 -3.73 -8.10 -15.46
CA GLY A 159 -4.49 -8.25 -16.68
C GLY A 159 -5.77 -7.42 -16.82
N CYS A 160 -6.18 -6.64 -15.84
CA CYS A 160 -7.49 -5.97 -15.81
C CYS A 160 -7.71 -4.83 -16.82
N PHE A 161 -6.79 -4.59 -17.72
CA PHE A 161 -7.03 -3.67 -18.85
C PHE A 161 -7.75 -4.30 -20.04
N TRP A 162 -8.19 -5.56 -19.96
CA TRP A 162 -8.67 -6.27 -21.14
C TRP A 162 -10.17 -6.51 -21.22
N TRP A 163 -10.99 -6.03 -20.25
CA TRP A 163 -12.42 -6.35 -20.35
C TRP A 163 -13.38 -5.23 -19.94
N CYS A 164 -13.24 -4.08 -20.58
CA CYS A 164 -14.33 -3.11 -20.66
C CYS A 164 -14.69 -2.90 -22.14
N GLY A 165 -15.19 -3.97 -22.76
CA GLY A 165 -15.62 -3.98 -24.15
C GLY A 165 -16.57 -5.15 -24.43
N ARG A 166 -17.74 -5.13 -23.83
CA ARG A 166 -19.04 -5.56 -24.40
C ARG A 166 -20.14 -5.09 -23.50
#